data_0ba9b5526a8772eaf5296829596e581d
#
_entry.id   0ba9b5526a8772eaf5296829596e581d
#
_cell.length_a   1.000
_cell.length_b   1.000
_cell.length_c   1.000
_cell.angle_alpha   90.00
_cell.angle_beta   90.00
_cell.angle_gamma   90.00
#
_symmetry.space_group_name_H-M   'P 1'
#
loop_
_entity.id
_entity.type
_entity.pdbx_description
1 polymer ?
#
loop_
_entity_poly.entity_id
_entity_poly.type
_entity_poly.pdbx_seq_one_letter_code
_entity_poly.pdbx_strand_id
1 'polypeptide(L)'
;LTGLTFTVFDMETTGLKPSEGDEILSIGAIRIVNGRLLSEDRFEQLVDPLRSIPWESVQIHGINPEMVIGQPTIDTVLPRFQQFAEDTILVAHNAAFDMRFLQMKEEQTAVRFINPVLDTLLLSAIVHPAHEDHNLEAIAQRLGVRVLGRHTAMGDAVATGELFLKLLPLLAEKGIYRLKDAIEASKQTYYARMKF
;
A
#
# COMPACT_ATOMS: atom_id res chain seq x y z
N LEU A 1 -14.78 -3.50 -11.49
CA LEU A 1 -13.93 -3.45 -10.29
C LEU A 1 -14.60 -4.07 -9.06
N THR A 2 -15.91 -3.92 -8.90
CA THR A 2 -16.62 -4.38 -7.68
C THR A 2 -16.62 -5.90 -7.48
N GLY A 3 -16.44 -6.71 -8.51
CA GLY A 3 -16.43 -8.17 -8.43
C GLY A 3 -15.04 -8.77 -8.25
N LEU A 4 -14.00 -7.95 -8.14
CA LEU A 4 -12.61 -8.42 -8.05
C LEU A 4 -12.17 -8.56 -6.58
N THR A 5 -11.12 -9.34 -6.37
CA THR A 5 -10.48 -9.51 -5.07
C THR A 5 -9.21 -8.67 -5.00
N PHE A 6 -9.07 -7.88 -3.94
CA PHE A 6 -7.94 -6.98 -3.73
C PHE A 6 -7.23 -7.32 -2.44
N THR A 7 -5.91 -7.16 -2.45
CA THR A 7 -5.09 -7.08 -1.25
C THR A 7 -4.63 -5.64 -1.11
N VAL A 8 -5.15 -4.95 -0.10
CA VAL A 8 -4.74 -3.59 0.24
C VAL A 8 -3.64 -3.68 1.27
N PHE A 9 -2.51 -3.06 1.01
CA PHE A 9 -1.37 -3.19 1.90
C PHE A 9 -0.62 -1.88 2.10
N ASP A 10 0.12 -1.83 3.20
CA ASP A 10 1.05 -0.77 3.52
C ASP A 10 2.26 -1.38 4.23
N MET A 11 3.36 -0.65 4.23
CA MET A 11 4.59 -1.06 4.89
C MET A 11 5.16 0.10 5.69
N GLU A 12 5.83 -0.22 6.81
CA GLU A 12 6.73 0.69 7.48
C GLU A 12 8.15 0.25 7.22
N THR A 13 9.06 1.21 7.11
CA THR A 13 10.43 0.98 6.66
C THR A 13 11.41 1.77 7.52
N THR A 14 12.69 1.45 7.42
CA THR A 14 13.75 2.20 8.11
C THR A 14 14.01 3.57 7.49
N GLY A 15 13.56 3.81 6.28
CA GLY A 15 13.74 5.07 5.55
C GLY A 15 13.10 5.01 4.18
N LEU A 16 13.44 5.97 3.32
CA LEU A 16 12.78 6.17 2.04
C LEU A 16 13.58 5.63 0.83
N LYS A 17 14.75 5.05 1.09
CA LYS A 17 15.73 4.72 0.04
C LYS A 17 16.09 3.24 0.05
N PRO A 18 15.26 2.38 -0.56
CA PRO A 18 15.54 0.94 -0.59
C PRO A 18 16.83 0.60 -1.33
N SER A 19 17.24 1.41 -2.32
CA SER A 19 18.50 1.24 -3.03
C SER A 19 19.73 1.63 -2.21
N GLU A 20 19.56 2.31 -1.10
CA GLU A 20 20.64 2.75 -0.18
C GLU A 20 20.63 2.00 1.15
N GLY A 21 20.00 0.84 1.19
CA GLY A 21 20.02 -0.06 2.35
C GLY A 21 18.85 0.07 3.30
N ASP A 22 17.83 0.85 2.98
CA ASP A 22 16.63 0.87 3.80
C ASP A 22 15.85 -0.43 3.66
N GLU A 23 15.23 -0.85 4.77
CA GLU A 23 14.61 -2.17 4.92
C GLU A 23 13.18 -2.06 5.41
N ILE A 24 12.38 -3.08 5.08
CA ILE A 24 11.01 -3.23 5.54
C ILE A 24 11.02 -3.61 7.03
N LEU A 25 10.19 -2.92 7.83
CA LEU A 25 10.01 -3.18 9.27
C LEU A 25 8.67 -3.83 9.60
N SER A 26 7.64 -3.58 8.80
CA SER A 26 6.34 -4.20 8.98
C SER A 26 5.56 -4.21 7.67
N ILE A 27 4.71 -5.22 7.53
CA ILE A 27 3.74 -5.29 6.42
C ILE A 27 2.36 -5.47 7.06
N GLY A 28 1.42 -4.62 6.67
CA GLY A 28 0.02 -4.73 7.02
C GLY A 28 -0.82 -4.85 5.75
N ALA A 29 -1.69 -5.84 5.69
CA ALA A 29 -2.55 -6.05 4.52
C ALA A 29 -3.94 -6.54 4.94
N ILE A 30 -4.93 -6.19 4.15
CA ILE A 30 -6.31 -6.58 4.35
C ILE A 30 -6.95 -6.88 3.00
N ARG A 31 -7.90 -7.80 2.99
CA ARG A 31 -8.53 -8.25 1.76
C ARG A 31 -9.87 -7.56 1.54
N ILE A 32 -10.15 -7.23 0.28
CA ILE A 32 -11.45 -6.77 -0.18
C ILE A 32 -12.00 -7.79 -1.17
N VAL A 33 -13.21 -8.29 -0.89
CA VAL A 33 -13.90 -9.26 -1.74
C VAL A 33 -15.33 -8.76 -1.99
N ASN A 34 -15.72 -8.71 -3.24
CA ASN A 34 -17.07 -8.26 -3.65
C ASN A 34 -17.47 -6.90 -3.03
N GLY A 35 -16.56 -5.95 -3.04
CA GLY A 35 -16.81 -4.62 -2.51
C GLY A 35 -16.85 -4.52 -0.99
N ARG A 36 -16.39 -5.54 -0.28
CA ARG A 36 -16.36 -5.56 1.19
C ARG A 36 -14.96 -5.75 1.71
N LEU A 37 -14.60 -4.92 2.68
CA LEU A 37 -13.37 -5.07 3.43
C LEU A 37 -13.57 -6.16 4.49
N LEU A 38 -12.76 -7.23 4.41
CA LEU A 38 -12.85 -8.37 5.31
C LEU A 38 -11.93 -8.18 6.51
N SER A 39 -12.46 -7.68 7.61
CA SER A 39 -11.69 -7.32 8.80
C SER A 39 -10.86 -8.45 9.39
N GLU A 40 -11.31 -9.70 9.22
CA GLU A 40 -10.63 -10.88 9.76
C GLU A 40 -9.64 -11.51 8.78
N ASP A 41 -9.68 -11.12 7.51
CA ASP A 41 -8.80 -11.66 6.48
C ASP A 41 -7.65 -10.68 6.25
N ARG A 42 -6.68 -10.71 7.16
CA ARG A 42 -5.57 -9.77 7.22
C ARG A 42 -4.22 -10.46 7.39
N PHE A 43 -3.20 -9.74 6.98
CA PHE A 43 -1.80 -10.11 7.18
C PHE A 43 -1.13 -8.97 7.95
N GLU A 44 -0.51 -9.28 9.08
CA GLU A 44 0.17 -8.28 9.89
C GLU A 44 1.45 -8.91 10.46
N GLN A 45 2.61 -8.38 10.09
CA GLN A 45 3.88 -8.96 10.47
C GLN A 45 4.97 -7.91 10.65
N LEU A 46 5.61 -7.91 11.81
CA LEU A 46 6.87 -7.21 12.03
C LEU A 46 8.01 -8.00 11.39
N VAL A 47 9.02 -7.28 10.93
CA VAL A 47 10.19 -7.85 10.26
C VAL A 47 11.45 -7.36 10.99
N ASP A 48 12.34 -8.29 11.30
CA ASP A 48 13.68 -7.91 11.77
C ASP A 48 14.49 -7.41 10.57
N PRO A 49 14.85 -6.12 10.52
CA PRO A 49 15.52 -5.56 9.36
C PRO A 49 17.00 -5.89 9.27
N LEU A 50 17.57 -6.54 10.31
CA LEU A 50 19.00 -6.86 10.44
C LEU A 50 19.90 -5.61 10.30
N ARG A 51 19.38 -4.46 10.72
CA ARG A 51 20.10 -3.18 10.74
C ARG A 51 19.48 -2.26 11.80
N SER A 52 20.17 -1.17 12.09
CA SER A 52 19.65 -0.14 12.97
C SER A 52 18.43 0.57 12.38
N ILE A 53 17.54 1.03 13.24
CA ILE A 53 16.38 1.83 12.86
C ILE A 53 16.70 3.29 13.19
N PRO A 54 16.76 4.20 12.20
CA PRO A 54 16.99 5.61 12.46
C PRO A 54 15.97 6.20 13.44
N TRP A 55 16.40 7.04 14.34
CA TRP A 55 15.52 7.68 15.31
C TRP A 55 14.36 8.43 14.66
N GLU A 56 14.61 9.09 13.56
CA GLU A 56 13.61 9.82 12.78
C GLU A 56 12.48 8.88 12.30
N SER A 57 12.81 7.65 11.93
CA SER A 57 11.83 6.65 11.51
C SER A 57 11.00 6.18 12.70
N VAL A 58 11.63 5.93 13.84
CA VAL A 58 10.92 5.55 15.08
C VAL A 58 9.91 6.62 15.47
N GLN A 59 10.25 7.90 15.30
CA GLN A 59 9.34 9.03 15.57
C GLN A 59 8.07 8.96 14.71
N ILE A 60 8.16 8.40 13.50
CA ILE A 60 7.04 8.32 12.57
C ILE A 60 6.14 7.12 12.88
N HIS A 61 6.70 5.91 12.93
CA HIS A 61 5.91 4.67 13.01
C HIS A 61 5.94 4.01 14.38
N GLY A 62 6.79 4.45 15.30
CA GLY A 62 6.86 3.92 16.66
C GLY A 62 7.48 2.54 16.79
N ILE A 63 8.04 1.97 15.72
CA ILE A 63 8.71 0.67 15.74
C ILE A 63 10.15 0.86 16.19
N ASN A 64 10.46 0.43 17.41
CA ASN A 64 11.81 0.52 17.97
C ASN A 64 12.58 -0.79 17.77
N PRO A 65 13.91 -0.78 17.99
CA PRO A 65 14.72 -1.99 17.81
C PRO A 65 14.29 -3.19 18.64
N GLU A 66 13.78 -2.97 19.85
CA GLU A 66 13.35 -4.05 20.75
C GLU A 66 12.13 -4.80 20.19
N MET A 67 11.27 -4.13 19.46
CA MET A 67 10.06 -4.73 18.89
C MET A 67 10.36 -5.71 17.76
N VAL A 68 11.48 -5.51 17.05
CA VAL A 68 11.81 -6.30 15.84
C VAL A 68 12.86 -7.37 16.09
N ILE A 69 13.61 -7.29 17.19
CA ILE A 69 14.57 -8.33 17.56
C ILE A 69 13.83 -9.65 17.77
N GLY A 70 14.31 -10.70 17.09
CA GLY A 70 13.69 -12.03 17.17
C GLY A 70 12.48 -12.22 16.27
N GLN A 71 12.03 -11.18 15.56
CA GLN A 71 11.01 -11.30 14.54
C GLN A 71 11.59 -11.99 13.29
N PRO A 72 10.72 -12.60 12.46
CA PRO A 72 11.18 -13.17 11.20
C PRO A 72 11.85 -12.13 10.31
N THR A 73 12.86 -12.55 9.56
CA THR A 73 13.49 -11.69 8.56
C THR A 73 12.66 -11.65 7.27
N ILE A 74 13.02 -10.77 6.36
CA ILE A 74 12.31 -10.60 5.08
C ILE A 74 12.29 -11.89 4.25
N ASP A 75 13.31 -12.72 4.36
CA ASP A 75 13.39 -14.00 3.64
C ASP A 75 12.26 -14.96 4.04
N THR A 76 11.77 -14.87 5.27
CA THR A 76 10.63 -15.65 5.75
C THR A 76 9.30 -14.94 5.51
N VAL A 77 9.25 -13.63 5.72
CA VAL A 77 8.01 -12.85 5.68
C VAL A 77 7.50 -12.67 4.25
N LEU A 78 8.36 -12.38 3.31
CA LEU A 78 7.94 -12.04 1.95
C LEU A 78 7.26 -13.19 1.22
N PRO A 79 7.73 -14.45 1.31
CA PRO A 79 6.99 -15.58 0.73
C PRO A 79 5.59 -15.75 1.33
N ARG A 80 5.43 -15.50 2.64
CA ARG A 80 4.12 -15.56 3.31
C ARG A 80 3.19 -14.46 2.83
N PHE A 81 3.71 -13.25 2.66
CA PHE A 81 2.93 -12.13 2.11
C PHE A 81 2.53 -12.41 0.66
N GLN A 82 3.42 -12.94 -0.16
CA GLN A 82 3.11 -13.33 -1.53
C GLN A 82 1.97 -14.35 -1.57
N GLN A 83 2.00 -15.35 -0.69
CA GLN A 83 0.93 -16.35 -0.59
C GLN A 83 -0.41 -15.70 -0.22
N PHE A 84 -0.40 -14.76 0.73
CA PHE A 84 -1.60 -14.01 1.10
C PHE A 84 -2.17 -13.21 -0.08
N ALA A 85 -1.31 -12.61 -0.88
CA ALA A 85 -1.67 -11.74 -2.00
C ALA A 85 -1.89 -12.50 -3.32
N GLU A 86 -1.69 -13.83 -3.34
CA GLU A 86 -1.78 -14.63 -4.56
C GLU A 86 -3.14 -14.46 -5.25
N ASP A 87 -3.10 -14.29 -6.57
CA ASP A 87 -4.29 -14.13 -7.43
C ASP A 87 -5.18 -12.92 -7.09
N THR A 88 -4.66 -11.95 -6.37
CA THR A 88 -5.36 -10.71 -6.07
C THR A 88 -4.76 -9.52 -6.81
N ILE A 89 -5.50 -8.41 -6.84
CA ILE A 89 -4.99 -7.12 -7.29
C ILE A 89 -4.45 -6.38 -6.07
N LEU A 90 -3.20 -5.92 -6.16
CA LEU A 90 -2.59 -5.14 -5.09
C LEU A 90 -3.11 -3.70 -5.13
N VAL A 91 -3.41 -3.17 -3.96
CA VAL A 91 -3.81 -1.76 -3.77
C VAL A 91 -2.95 -1.16 -2.69
N ALA A 92 -2.35 -0.01 -2.96
CA ALA A 92 -1.57 0.73 -1.98
C ALA A 92 -1.71 2.23 -2.22
N HIS A 93 -1.40 3.03 -1.22
CA HIS A 93 -1.36 4.48 -1.35
C HIS A 93 0.07 4.91 -1.64
N ASN A 94 0.29 5.58 -2.80
CA ASN A 94 1.61 5.84 -3.35
C ASN A 94 2.36 4.52 -3.64
N ALA A 95 1.71 3.66 -4.39
CA ALA A 95 2.10 2.25 -4.58
C ALA A 95 3.52 2.07 -5.14
N ALA A 96 4.02 3.02 -5.94
CA ALA A 96 5.36 2.94 -6.50
C ALA A 96 6.44 2.84 -5.41
N PHE A 97 6.24 3.51 -4.27
CA PHE A 97 7.14 3.45 -3.12
C PHE A 97 7.21 2.02 -2.55
N ASP A 98 6.06 1.44 -2.22
CA ASP A 98 6.00 0.09 -1.66
C ASP A 98 6.50 -0.97 -2.65
N MET A 99 6.10 -0.86 -3.90
CA MET A 99 6.51 -1.80 -4.95
C MET A 99 8.02 -1.78 -5.17
N ARG A 100 8.66 -0.62 -5.03
CA ARG A 100 10.11 -0.53 -5.14
C ARG A 100 10.83 -1.30 -4.02
N PHE A 101 10.34 -1.22 -2.79
CA PHE A 101 10.87 -2.03 -1.68
C PHE A 101 10.73 -3.53 -1.97
N LEU A 102 9.58 -3.94 -2.49
CA LEU A 102 9.34 -5.35 -2.85
C LEU A 102 10.26 -5.80 -3.99
N GLN A 103 10.42 -4.99 -5.02
CA GLN A 103 11.28 -5.30 -6.16
C GLN A 103 12.75 -5.43 -5.75
N MET A 104 13.21 -4.60 -4.84
CA MET A 104 14.58 -4.67 -4.33
C MET A 104 14.90 -5.96 -3.58
N LYS A 105 13.86 -6.72 -3.18
CA LYS A 105 14.00 -7.99 -2.47
C LYS A 105 13.85 -9.22 -3.37
N GLU A 106 13.56 -9.06 -4.65
CA GLU A 106 13.35 -10.18 -5.58
C GLU A 106 14.56 -11.13 -5.65
N GLU A 107 15.76 -10.58 -5.79
CA GLU A 107 16.99 -11.37 -5.89
C GLU A 107 17.25 -12.14 -4.60
N GLN A 108 17.14 -11.47 -3.46
CA GLN A 108 17.41 -12.06 -2.14
C GLN A 108 16.40 -13.14 -1.75
N THR A 109 15.12 -12.91 -2.02
CA THR A 109 14.04 -13.77 -1.53
C THR A 109 13.48 -14.73 -2.57
N ALA A 110 13.83 -14.55 -3.85
CA ALA A 110 13.23 -15.22 -5.00
C ALA A 110 11.71 -14.99 -5.10
N VAL A 111 11.18 -13.94 -4.48
CA VAL A 111 9.77 -13.57 -4.52
C VAL A 111 9.57 -12.43 -5.50
N ARG A 112 8.72 -12.64 -6.50
CA ARG A 112 8.35 -11.64 -7.48
C ARG A 112 6.85 -11.45 -7.49
N PHE A 113 6.40 -10.20 -7.33
CA PHE A 113 4.98 -9.86 -7.42
C PHE A 113 4.63 -9.52 -8.85
N ILE A 114 3.80 -10.35 -9.47
CA ILE A 114 3.29 -10.17 -10.84
C ILE A 114 1.86 -9.63 -10.85
N ASN A 115 1.30 -9.37 -9.68
CA ASN A 115 -0.04 -8.85 -9.50
C ASN A 115 -0.23 -7.51 -10.20
N PRO A 116 -1.39 -7.25 -10.80
CA PRO A 116 -1.76 -5.88 -11.14
C PRO A 116 -1.77 -5.00 -9.88
N VAL A 117 -1.41 -3.73 -10.03
CA VAL A 117 -1.31 -2.78 -8.92
C VAL A 117 -2.17 -1.55 -9.21
N LEU A 118 -2.98 -1.14 -8.24
CA LEU A 118 -3.70 0.12 -8.26
C LEU A 118 -3.19 1.02 -7.12
N ASP A 119 -3.06 2.31 -7.42
CA ASP A 119 -2.57 3.32 -6.50
C ASP A 119 -3.70 4.28 -6.15
N THR A 120 -4.13 4.28 -4.89
CA THR A 120 -5.21 5.17 -4.43
C THR A 120 -4.88 6.65 -4.55
N LEU A 121 -3.59 7.02 -4.50
CA LEU A 121 -3.17 8.40 -4.76
C LEU A 121 -3.52 8.80 -6.19
N LEU A 122 -3.20 7.98 -7.17
CA LEU A 122 -3.52 8.24 -8.59
C LEU A 122 -5.02 8.18 -8.85
N LEU A 123 -5.72 7.21 -8.26
CA LEU A 123 -7.19 7.12 -8.40
C LEU A 123 -7.88 8.37 -7.83
N SER A 124 -7.39 8.88 -6.69
CA SER A 124 -7.88 10.14 -6.12
C SER A 124 -7.65 11.32 -7.06
N ALA A 125 -6.48 11.39 -7.69
CA ALA A 125 -6.16 12.44 -8.65
C ALA A 125 -7.04 12.38 -9.91
N ILE A 126 -7.45 11.19 -10.34
CA ILE A 126 -8.39 11.01 -11.44
C ILE A 126 -9.77 11.56 -11.07
N VAL A 127 -10.24 11.24 -9.87
CA VAL A 127 -11.58 11.60 -9.39
C VAL A 127 -11.67 13.09 -9.03
N HIS A 128 -10.62 13.63 -8.43
CA HIS A 128 -10.57 15.01 -7.96
C HIS A 128 -9.35 15.75 -8.56
N PRO A 129 -9.31 15.96 -9.88
CA PRO A 129 -8.13 16.53 -10.55
C PRO A 129 -7.83 17.97 -10.16
N ALA A 130 -8.81 18.70 -9.63
CA ALA A 130 -8.63 20.09 -9.18
C ALA A 130 -7.95 20.20 -7.81
N HIS A 131 -7.90 19.13 -7.04
CA HIS A 131 -7.18 19.10 -5.77
C HIS A 131 -5.71 18.80 -6.00
N GLU A 132 -4.82 19.54 -5.35
CA GLU A 132 -3.38 19.32 -5.45
C GLU A 132 -2.89 18.24 -4.50
N ASP A 133 -3.50 18.16 -3.32
CA ASP A 133 -3.08 17.26 -2.26
C ASP A 133 -3.90 15.96 -2.28
N HIS A 134 -3.20 14.86 -2.48
CA HIS A 134 -3.75 13.50 -2.50
C HIS A 134 -3.03 12.60 -1.47
N ASN A 135 -2.49 13.18 -0.40
CA ASN A 135 -1.97 12.37 0.69
C ASN A 135 -3.12 11.66 1.43
N LEU A 136 -2.77 10.65 2.22
CA LEU A 136 -3.77 9.79 2.87
C LEU A 136 -4.74 10.59 3.74
N GLU A 137 -4.24 11.52 4.54
CA GLU A 137 -5.06 12.34 5.42
C GLU A 137 -6.01 13.27 4.65
N ALA A 138 -5.52 13.90 3.59
CA ALA A 138 -6.33 14.82 2.78
C ALA A 138 -7.49 14.10 2.10
N ILE A 139 -7.23 12.92 1.54
CA ILE A 139 -8.26 12.11 0.90
C ILE A 139 -9.25 11.61 1.96
N ALA A 140 -8.75 11.11 3.09
CA ALA A 140 -9.58 10.62 4.18
C ALA A 140 -10.55 11.70 4.67
N GLN A 141 -10.07 12.91 4.89
CA GLN A 141 -10.90 14.04 5.30
C GLN A 141 -11.96 14.35 4.24
N ARG A 142 -11.57 14.37 2.96
CA ARG A 142 -12.46 14.67 1.83
C ARG A 142 -13.56 13.63 1.67
N LEU A 143 -13.26 12.36 1.88
CA LEU A 143 -14.19 11.24 1.70
C LEU A 143 -14.87 10.79 2.99
N GLY A 144 -14.57 11.41 4.13
CA GLY A 144 -15.19 11.07 5.41
C GLY A 144 -14.71 9.75 5.99
N VAL A 145 -13.46 9.38 5.76
CA VAL A 145 -12.84 8.18 6.31
C VAL A 145 -12.06 8.54 7.59
N ARG A 146 -12.28 7.79 8.67
CA ARG A 146 -11.47 7.90 9.88
C ARG A 146 -10.20 7.10 9.73
N VAL A 147 -9.06 7.74 9.98
CA VAL A 147 -7.77 7.06 9.98
C VAL A 147 -7.41 6.70 11.43
N LEU A 148 -7.49 5.43 11.75
CA LEU A 148 -7.11 4.88 13.06
C LEU A 148 -5.75 4.21 12.93
N GLY A 149 -4.88 4.39 13.92
CA GLY A 149 -3.54 3.81 13.89
C GLY A 149 -2.68 4.37 12.77
N ARG A 150 -2.74 5.68 12.56
CA ARG A 150 -1.94 6.37 11.54
C ARG A 150 -0.46 6.10 11.76
N HIS A 151 0.28 5.84 10.68
CA HIS A 151 1.68 5.43 10.64
C HIS A 151 1.95 4.04 11.22
N THR A 152 0.92 3.23 11.43
CA THR A 152 1.08 1.77 11.52
C THR A 152 0.72 1.16 10.17
N ALA A 153 1.43 0.10 9.77
CA ALA A 153 1.17 -0.53 8.47
C ALA A 153 -0.27 -1.04 8.37
N MET A 154 -0.78 -1.68 9.41
CA MET A 154 -2.16 -2.20 9.40
C MET A 154 -3.20 -1.07 9.42
N GLY A 155 -2.99 -0.04 10.23
CA GLY A 155 -3.90 1.10 10.30
C GLY A 155 -4.00 1.84 8.96
N ASP A 156 -2.87 2.08 8.31
CA ASP A 156 -2.82 2.74 7.01
C ASP A 156 -3.38 1.85 5.89
N ALA A 157 -3.19 0.52 5.96
CA ALA A 157 -3.78 -0.42 5.02
C ALA A 157 -5.32 -0.43 5.11
N VAL A 158 -5.87 -0.45 6.32
CA VAL A 158 -7.33 -0.38 6.53
C VAL A 158 -7.90 0.94 6.00
N ALA A 159 -7.28 2.06 6.34
CA ALA A 159 -7.70 3.37 5.84
C ALA A 159 -7.65 3.43 4.32
N THR A 160 -6.59 2.94 3.71
CA THR A 160 -6.44 2.87 2.25
C THR A 160 -7.53 2.01 1.62
N GLY A 161 -7.88 0.88 2.24
CA GLY A 161 -8.97 0.01 1.78
C GLY A 161 -10.33 0.70 1.83
N GLU A 162 -10.62 1.43 2.90
CA GLU A 162 -11.86 2.21 3.02
C GLU A 162 -11.91 3.34 2.01
N LEU A 163 -10.79 4.04 1.78
CA LEU A 163 -10.66 5.05 0.74
C LEU A 163 -10.91 4.45 -0.64
N PHE A 164 -10.30 3.32 -0.92
CA PHE A 164 -10.44 2.63 -2.20
C PHE A 164 -11.91 2.30 -2.49
N LEU A 165 -12.63 1.75 -1.51
CA LEU A 165 -14.05 1.44 -1.66
C LEU A 165 -14.89 2.70 -1.94
N LYS A 166 -14.55 3.83 -1.34
CA LYS A 166 -15.25 5.10 -1.60
C LYS A 166 -14.88 5.72 -2.95
N LEU A 167 -13.70 5.44 -3.47
CA LEU A 167 -13.29 5.90 -4.80
C LEU A 167 -13.97 5.14 -5.93
N LEU A 168 -14.35 3.87 -5.73
CA LEU A 168 -14.95 3.04 -6.78
C LEU A 168 -16.20 3.66 -7.40
N PRO A 169 -17.23 4.12 -6.64
CA PRO A 169 -18.39 4.76 -7.26
C PRO A 169 -18.06 6.07 -7.96
N LEU A 170 -17.07 6.81 -7.47
CA LEU A 170 -16.62 8.05 -8.10
C LEU A 170 -15.91 7.79 -9.43
N LEU A 171 -15.13 6.71 -9.50
CA LEU A 171 -14.52 6.25 -10.74
C LEU A 171 -15.60 5.82 -11.74
N ALA A 172 -16.63 5.12 -11.27
CA ALA A 172 -17.76 4.69 -12.10
C ALA A 172 -18.48 5.88 -12.74
N GLU A 173 -18.66 6.99 -12.00
CA GLU A 173 -19.22 8.23 -12.54
C GLU A 173 -18.41 8.81 -13.71
N LYS A 174 -17.12 8.49 -13.78
CA LYS A 174 -16.23 8.88 -14.88
C LYS A 174 -16.11 7.80 -15.96
N GLY A 175 -16.94 6.76 -15.91
CA GLY A 175 -16.93 5.67 -16.88
C GLY A 175 -15.83 4.64 -16.67
N ILE A 176 -15.18 4.65 -15.49
CA ILE A 176 -14.11 3.72 -15.16
C ILE A 176 -14.69 2.57 -14.32
N TYR A 177 -14.99 1.44 -14.99
CA TYR A 177 -15.60 0.27 -14.35
C TYR A 177 -14.69 -0.94 -14.31
N ARG A 178 -13.69 -1.01 -15.20
CA ARG A 178 -12.82 -2.16 -15.39
C ARG A 178 -11.42 -1.88 -14.87
N LEU A 179 -10.75 -2.94 -14.43
CA LEU A 179 -9.35 -2.86 -14.01
C LEU A 179 -8.46 -2.23 -15.09
N LYS A 180 -8.63 -2.66 -16.34
CA LYS A 180 -7.87 -2.14 -17.48
C LYS A 180 -8.02 -0.62 -17.61
N ASP A 181 -9.22 -0.11 -17.48
CA ASP A 181 -9.48 1.33 -17.60
C ASP A 181 -8.87 2.11 -16.44
N ALA A 182 -8.93 1.56 -15.24
CA ALA A 182 -8.31 2.17 -14.05
C ALA A 182 -6.79 2.22 -14.18
N ILE A 183 -6.18 1.15 -14.68
CA ILE A 183 -4.73 1.09 -14.91
C ILE A 183 -4.31 2.11 -15.97
N GLU A 184 -5.04 2.19 -17.08
CA GLU A 184 -4.73 3.14 -18.17
C GLU A 184 -4.89 4.59 -17.71
N ALA A 185 -5.99 4.92 -17.05
CA ALA A 185 -6.20 6.25 -16.49
C ALA A 185 -5.13 6.63 -15.46
N SER A 186 -4.68 5.67 -14.65
CA SER A 186 -3.61 5.86 -13.68
C SER A 186 -2.28 6.19 -14.36
N LYS A 187 -1.94 5.50 -15.45
CA LYS A 187 -0.73 5.79 -16.24
C LYS A 187 -0.76 7.20 -16.81
N GLN A 188 -1.86 7.60 -17.40
CA GLN A 188 -2.02 8.94 -17.98
C GLN A 188 -1.90 10.02 -16.89
N THR A 189 -2.51 9.80 -15.75
CA THR A 189 -2.44 10.71 -14.60
C THR A 189 -1.02 10.82 -14.04
N TYR A 190 -0.32 9.71 -13.92
CA TYR A 190 1.08 9.67 -13.48
C TYR A 190 1.98 10.50 -14.39
N TYR A 191 1.88 10.28 -15.70
CA TYR A 191 2.69 11.04 -16.68
C TYR A 191 2.33 12.53 -16.69
N ALA A 192 1.07 12.87 -16.56
CA ALA A 192 0.65 14.28 -16.48
C ALA A 192 1.24 14.99 -15.26
N ARG A 193 1.29 14.31 -14.12
CA ARG A 193 1.85 14.87 -12.88
C ARG A 193 3.38 14.95 -12.90
N MET A 194 4.06 14.12 -13.67
CA MET A 194 5.53 14.18 -13.81
C MET A 194 6.04 15.31 -14.69
N LYS A 195 5.16 15.93 -15.48
CA LYS A 195 5.54 17.00 -16.40
C LYS A 195 5.53 18.40 -15.75
N PHE A 196 5.18 18.49 -14.50
CA PHE A 196 5.13 19.74 -13.74
C PHE A 196 5.99 19.59 -12.46
#